data_0a9702ab63ebeaeef67e731308f5b6b5
#
_entry.id   0a9702ab63ebeaeef67e731308f5b6b5
#
_cell.length_a   1.000
_cell.length_b   1.000
_cell.length_c   1.000
_cell.angle_alpha   90.00
_cell.angle_beta   90.00
_cell.angle_gamma   90.00
#
_symmetry.space_group_name_H-M   'P 1'
#
loop_
_entity.id
_entity.type
_entity.pdbx_description
1 polymer ?
#
loop_
_entity_poly.entity_id
_entity_poly.type
_entity_poly.pdbx_seq_one_letter_code
_entity_poly.pdbx_strand_id
1 'polypeptide(L)'
;MNAINTVIDFSQGSTAGGMTFVSEPISGADLTVGSGFRAESFRAGDVGEAMDPLVMVDHYVMTEPTFGAHPHAGMSAVSLLFDDSEGLFHNRDSLGNDFDLQPGDLYWLNAGSGAVHDESPRANARIHGLQVFVNVPQTLRFESPASLLVRSKDMPVIYNADSRVKVVLGESNGVRGAASPSIPMTIIDGTIQPGGRFLHRSAANRGIWVQTVKGSLDVVVGETTRHFALGQAVAIKTDGSTKIGIRNASREPVHFALFDGARVAETYV
;
A
#
# COMPACT_ATOMS: atom_id res chain seq x y z
N MET A 1 -4.88 9.55 23.35
CA MET A 1 -5.29 8.78 22.16
C MET A 1 -6.78 8.53 22.25
N ASN A 2 -7.56 9.21 21.41
CA ASN A 2 -9.02 9.00 21.39
C ASN A 2 -9.31 7.82 20.46
N ALA A 3 -9.67 6.67 21.02
CA ALA A 3 -10.18 5.54 20.26
C ALA A 3 -11.56 5.89 19.71
N ILE A 4 -11.73 5.89 18.40
CA ILE A 4 -13.03 6.07 17.75
C ILE A 4 -13.65 4.68 17.61
N ASN A 5 -14.60 4.35 18.49
CA ASN A 5 -15.42 3.14 18.36
C ASN A 5 -16.48 3.36 17.28
N THR A 6 -16.24 2.91 16.07
CA THR A 6 -17.21 2.97 14.98
C THR A 6 -17.88 1.62 14.79
N VAL A 7 -19.19 1.54 15.03
CA VAL A 7 -20.00 0.38 14.64
C VAL A 7 -20.17 0.42 13.12
N ILE A 8 -19.58 -0.52 12.41
CA ILE A 8 -19.64 -0.61 10.95
C ILE A 8 -20.76 -1.55 10.54
N ASP A 9 -21.80 -1.02 9.88
CA ASP A 9 -22.91 -1.80 9.33
C ASP A 9 -22.53 -2.41 7.97
N PHE A 10 -22.54 -3.73 7.89
CA PHE A 10 -22.22 -4.52 6.70
C PHE A 10 -23.45 -4.81 5.81
N SER A 11 -24.67 -4.45 6.24
CA SER A 11 -25.93 -4.91 5.61
C SER A 11 -26.44 -4.04 4.44
N GLN A 12 -25.86 -2.86 4.21
CA GLN A 12 -26.32 -1.97 3.14
C GLN A 12 -25.56 -2.23 1.83
N GLY A 13 -26.28 -2.64 0.78
CA GLY A 13 -25.76 -2.93 -0.56
C GLY A 13 -25.09 -1.75 -1.28
N SER A 14 -24.46 -2.04 -2.41
CA SER A 14 -23.84 -1.10 -3.33
C SER A 14 -24.81 0.03 -3.74
N THR A 15 -24.39 1.28 -3.58
CA THR A 15 -25.11 2.44 -4.10
C THR A 15 -24.31 3.05 -5.25
N ALA A 16 -24.89 3.05 -6.42
CA ALA A 16 -24.55 3.62 -7.71
C ALA A 16 -23.98 2.60 -8.72
N GLY A 17 -24.66 2.46 -9.85
CA GLY A 17 -24.40 1.47 -10.89
C GLY A 17 -23.13 1.74 -11.70
N GLY A 18 -21.99 1.34 -11.18
CA GLY A 18 -20.73 1.27 -11.90
C GLY A 18 -20.22 -0.17 -11.92
N MET A 19 -19.45 -0.55 -12.96
CA MET A 19 -18.80 -1.86 -13.02
C MET A 19 -17.73 -1.95 -11.94
N THR A 20 -17.68 -3.11 -11.28
CA THR A 20 -16.60 -3.45 -10.36
C THR A 20 -15.98 -4.78 -10.83
N PHE A 21 -14.69 -4.75 -11.09
CA PHE A 21 -13.90 -5.93 -11.39
C PHE A 21 -13.10 -6.33 -10.16
N VAL A 22 -13.04 -7.62 -9.86
CA VAL A 22 -12.21 -8.21 -8.80
C VAL A 22 -11.40 -9.33 -9.41
N SER A 23 -10.09 -9.22 -9.39
CA SER A 23 -9.20 -10.25 -9.94
C SER A 23 -9.33 -11.58 -9.20
N GLU A 24 -8.89 -12.66 -9.83
CA GLU A 24 -8.46 -13.84 -9.07
C GLU A 24 -7.23 -13.48 -8.22
N PRO A 25 -6.89 -14.28 -7.20
CA PRO A 25 -5.66 -14.08 -6.44
C PRO A 25 -4.43 -14.11 -7.37
N ILE A 26 -3.61 -13.09 -7.25
CA ILE A 26 -2.41 -12.88 -8.04
C ILE A 26 -1.22 -13.29 -7.18
N SER A 27 -0.39 -14.20 -7.64
CA SER A 27 0.86 -14.57 -6.96
C SER A 27 2.00 -13.67 -7.40
N GLY A 28 2.79 -13.19 -6.45
CA GLY A 28 4.03 -12.47 -6.73
C GLY A 28 5.08 -13.41 -7.32
N ALA A 29 5.97 -12.86 -8.12
CA ALA A 29 7.16 -13.57 -8.59
C ALA A 29 8.30 -13.40 -7.58
N ASP A 30 9.04 -14.48 -7.34
CA ASP A 30 10.22 -14.43 -6.49
C ASP A 30 11.29 -13.52 -7.11
N LEU A 31 11.76 -12.53 -6.34
CA LEU A 31 12.85 -11.63 -6.71
C LEU A 31 13.94 -11.67 -5.65
N THR A 32 15.17 -11.92 -6.08
CA THR A 32 16.35 -11.85 -5.21
C THR A 32 17.42 -11.00 -5.88
N VAL A 33 17.97 -10.03 -5.14
CA VAL A 33 19.07 -9.18 -5.60
C VAL A 33 20.20 -9.24 -4.57
N GLY A 34 21.33 -9.77 -4.99
CA GLY A 34 22.47 -10.04 -4.10
C GLY A 34 22.09 -10.98 -2.95
N SER A 35 22.74 -10.80 -1.80
CA SER A 35 22.48 -11.56 -0.56
C SER A 35 21.47 -10.88 0.34
N GLY A 36 21.24 -9.58 0.16
CA GLY A 36 20.56 -8.73 1.13
C GLY A 36 19.11 -8.37 0.78
N PHE A 37 18.59 -8.69 -0.41
CA PHE A 37 17.24 -8.33 -0.82
C PHE A 37 16.48 -9.53 -1.37
N ARG A 38 15.27 -9.75 -0.84
CA ARG A 38 14.30 -10.73 -1.33
C ARG A 38 12.91 -10.10 -1.33
N ALA A 39 12.12 -10.39 -2.36
CA ALA A 39 10.75 -9.89 -2.48
C ALA A 39 9.84 -10.87 -3.21
N GLU A 40 8.54 -10.81 -2.89
CA GLU A 40 7.47 -11.18 -3.82
C GLU A 40 7.11 -9.94 -4.63
N SER A 41 7.27 -10.04 -5.93
CA SER A 41 7.24 -8.92 -6.87
C SER A 41 6.03 -8.99 -7.78
N PHE A 42 5.28 -7.89 -7.87
CA PHE A 42 4.11 -7.74 -8.74
C PHE A 42 4.37 -6.58 -9.71
N ARG A 43 4.06 -6.78 -10.97
CA ARG A 43 4.27 -5.81 -12.05
C ARG A 43 2.98 -5.57 -12.82
N ALA A 44 2.68 -4.31 -13.15
CA ALA A 44 1.52 -3.97 -13.97
C ALA A 44 1.53 -4.65 -15.35
N GLY A 45 2.71 -4.94 -15.90
CA GLY A 45 2.84 -5.69 -17.15
C GLY A 45 2.26 -7.10 -17.07
N ASP A 46 2.28 -7.74 -15.91
CA ASP A 46 1.79 -9.10 -15.69
C ASP A 46 0.33 -9.10 -15.20
N VAL A 47 -0.06 -8.09 -14.42
CA VAL A 47 -1.40 -7.99 -13.80
C VAL A 47 -2.41 -7.26 -14.71
N GLY A 48 -1.92 -6.34 -15.54
CA GLY A 48 -2.77 -5.52 -16.41
C GLY A 48 -3.38 -4.30 -15.72
N GLU A 49 -4.38 -3.71 -16.36
CA GLU A 49 -5.05 -2.46 -15.92
C GLU A 49 -5.70 -2.52 -14.53
N ALA A 50 -5.92 -3.71 -13.99
CA ALA A 50 -6.49 -3.85 -12.65
C ALA A 50 -5.55 -3.36 -11.55
N MET A 51 -4.24 -3.26 -11.85
CA MET A 51 -3.23 -2.74 -10.92
C MET A 51 -3.14 -1.21 -10.91
N ASP A 52 -3.65 -0.51 -11.94
CA ASP A 52 -3.62 0.96 -12.01
C ASP A 52 -4.27 1.58 -10.74
N PRO A 53 -3.62 2.55 -10.06
CA PRO A 53 -2.45 3.31 -10.49
C PRO A 53 -1.09 2.70 -10.09
N LEU A 54 -1.04 1.50 -9.55
CA LEU A 54 0.22 0.89 -9.17
C LEU A 54 0.92 0.30 -10.40
N VAL A 55 2.23 0.53 -10.49
CA VAL A 55 3.09 -0.01 -11.55
C VAL A 55 3.88 -1.22 -11.07
N MET A 56 4.27 -1.17 -9.81
CA MET A 56 5.07 -2.18 -9.14
C MET A 56 4.71 -2.24 -7.66
N VAL A 57 4.66 -3.45 -7.11
CA VAL A 57 4.64 -3.69 -5.67
C VAL A 57 5.65 -4.80 -5.38
N ASP A 58 6.66 -4.50 -4.58
CA ASP A 58 7.60 -5.46 -4.04
C ASP A 58 7.36 -5.60 -2.53
N HIS A 59 6.91 -6.76 -2.09
CA HIS A 59 6.84 -7.12 -0.67
C HIS A 59 8.19 -7.71 -0.29
N TYR A 60 9.00 -6.94 0.40
CA TYR A 60 10.42 -7.23 0.53
C TYR A 60 10.93 -7.37 1.97
N VAL A 61 12.02 -8.11 2.09
CA VAL A 61 12.94 -8.08 3.22
C VAL A 61 14.31 -7.66 2.71
N MET A 62 14.91 -6.65 3.37
CA MET A 62 16.21 -6.11 3.03
C MET A 62 17.11 -6.04 4.27
N THR A 63 18.31 -6.64 4.17
CA THR A 63 19.26 -6.74 5.28
C THR A 63 20.63 -6.10 5.00
N GLU A 64 20.90 -5.76 3.74
CA GLU A 64 22.14 -5.15 3.28
C GLU A 64 21.86 -4.07 2.24
N PRO A 65 22.70 -3.04 2.11
CA PRO A 65 22.62 -2.07 1.01
C PRO A 65 22.70 -2.80 -0.34
N THR A 66 21.70 -2.60 -1.20
CA THR A 66 21.57 -3.41 -2.43
C THR A 66 21.56 -2.57 -3.70
N PHE A 67 20.81 -1.48 -3.74
CA PHE A 67 20.55 -0.75 -5.00
C PHE A 67 21.45 0.48 -5.19
N GLY A 68 21.92 1.11 -4.09
CA GLY A 68 22.63 2.39 -4.14
C GLY A 68 21.77 3.54 -4.69
N ALA A 69 22.41 4.68 -4.91
CA ALA A 69 21.73 5.85 -5.43
C ALA A 69 21.28 5.63 -6.89
N HIS A 70 19.99 5.84 -7.15
CA HIS A 70 19.39 5.63 -8.47
C HIS A 70 18.29 6.65 -8.76
N PRO A 71 18.03 6.98 -10.05
CA PRO A 71 17.06 7.99 -10.45
C PRO A 71 15.66 7.40 -10.64
N HIS A 72 14.65 8.27 -10.41
CA HIS A 72 13.26 8.10 -10.84
C HIS A 72 12.80 9.35 -11.57
N ALA A 73 11.87 9.21 -12.52
CA ALA A 73 11.21 10.32 -13.20
C ALA A 73 9.81 9.91 -13.66
N GLY A 74 8.86 10.84 -13.66
CA GLY A 74 7.51 10.64 -14.17
C GLY A 74 6.63 9.70 -13.33
N MET A 75 7.01 9.43 -12.08
CA MET A 75 6.33 8.47 -11.19
C MET A 75 6.54 8.85 -9.73
N SER A 76 5.85 8.14 -8.84
CA SER A 76 6.17 8.17 -7.42
C SER A 76 6.75 6.83 -6.96
N ALA A 77 7.77 6.89 -6.09
CA ALA A 77 8.31 5.76 -5.36
C ALA A 77 7.89 5.85 -3.88
N VAL A 78 7.34 4.78 -3.35
CA VAL A 78 6.76 4.74 -2.01
C VAL A 78 7.35 3.58 -1.22
N SER A 79 7.95 3.87 -0.09
CA SER A 79 8.46 2.89 0.86
C SER A 79 7.57 2.88 2.09
N LEU A 80 6.83 1.79 2.32
CA LEU A 80 6.04 1.55 3.53
C LEU A 80 6.72 0.46 4.34
N LEU A 81 7.28 0.83 5.49
CA LEU A 81 7.87 -0.12 6.41
C LEU A 81 6.80 -0.70 7.33
N PHE A 82 6.90 -1.99 7.62
CA PHE A 82 6.03 -2.63 8.61
C PHE A 82 6.60 -2.53 10.02
N ASP A 83 5.71 -2.61 11.03
CA ASP A 83 6.06 -2.49 12.46
C ASP A 83 7.04 -3.59 12.93
N ASP A 84 7.14 -4.71 12.22
CA ASP A 84 8.06 -5.81 12.51
C ASP A 84 9.44 -5.67 11.84
N SER A 85 9.72 -4.51 11.22
CA SER A 85 11.08 -4.16 10.82
C SER A 85 11.97 -4.01 12.05
N GLU A 86 13.23 -4.41 11.94
CA GLU A 86 14.23 -4.32 12.99
C GLU A 86 15.34 -3.34 12.58
N GLY A 87 15.64 -2.37 13.44
CA GLY A 87 16.65 -1.34 13.15
C GLY A 87 16.08 -0.17 12.33
N LEU A 88 16.94 0.48 11.56
CA LEU A 88 16.66 1.71 10.85
C LEU A 88 16.92 1.56 9.35
N PHE A 89 16.15 2.26 8.54
CA PHE A 89 16.29 2.31 7.09
C PHE A 89 16.68 3.72 6.66
N HIS A 90 17.92 3.89 6.23
CA HIS A 90 18.46 5.18 5.84
C HIS A 90 17.94 5.59 4.48
N ASN A 91 17.36 6.78 4.40
CA ASN A 91 16.97 7.43 3.15
C ASN A 91 17.76 8.71 2.94
N ARG A 92 18.27 8.88 1.73
CA ARG A 92 18.86 10.13 1.25
C ARG A 92 18.40 10.40 -0.18
N ASP A 93 18.07 11.65 -0.50
CA ASP A 93 17.61 12.01 -1.84
C ASP A 93 18.13 13.36 -2.33
N SER A 94 17.89 13.63 -3.61
CA SER A 94 18.30 14.88 -4.28
C SER A 94 17.49 16.12 -3.88
N LEU A 95 16.44 15.96 -3.04
CA LEU A 95 15.68 17.06 -2.49
C LEU A 95 16.32 17.61 -1.19
N GLY A 96 17.42 17.01 -0.75
CA GLY A 96 18.13 17.38 0.47
C GLY A 96 17.68 16.64 1.72
N ASN A 97 16.85 15.61 1.56
CA ASN A 97 16.50 14.74 2.67
C ASN A 97 17.64 13.78 3.00
N ASP A 98 17.93 13.63 4.29
CA ASP A 98 18.89 12.68 4.84
C ASP A 98 18.42 12.30 6.26
N PHE A 99 17.78 11.14 6.37
CA PHE A 99 17.16 10.68 7.63
C PHE A 99 17.01 9.16 7.67
N ASP A 100 16.73 8.64 8.85
CA ASP A 100 16.39 7.25 9.04
C ASP A 100 14.85 7.07 9.17
N LEU A 101 14.28 6.16 8.39
CA LEU A 101 12.94 5.61 8.59
C LEU A 101 12.98 4.61 9.75
N GLN A 102 11.94 4.64 10.57
CA GLN A 102 11.70 3.72 11.67
C GLN A 102 10.64 2.67 11.27
N PRO A 103 10.54 1.55 12.00
CA PRO A 103 9.46 0.59 11.78
C PRO A 103 8.09 1.26 11.74
N GLY A 104 7.30 0.94 10.72
CA GLY A 104 5.96 1.47 10.48
C GLY A 104 5.89 2.85 9.82
N ASP A 105 7.02 3.49 9.49
CA ASP A 105 7.05 4.77 8.76
C ASP A 105 6.71 4.58 7.28
N LEU A 106 6.26 5.66 6.65
CA LEU A 106 6.12 5.76 5.19
C LEU A 106 6.98 6.91 4.66
N TYR A 107 7.70 6.64 3.57
CA TYR A 107 8.30 7.67 2.74
C TYR A 107 7.74 7.62 1.33
N TRP A 108 7.34 8.78 0.81
CA TRP A 108 6.81 8.97 -0.55
C TRP A 108 7.68 9.96 -1.27
N LEU A 109 8.32 9.53 -2.36
CA LEU A 109 9.05 10.38 -3.29
C LEU A 109 8.24 10.52 -4.57
N ASN A 110 7.61 11.69 -4.80
CA ASN A 110 7.08 12.04 -6.12
C ASN A 110 8.25 12.55 -6.97
N ALA A 111 8.72 11.74 -7.90
CA ALA A 111 9.91 12.06 -8.66
C ALA A 111 9.72 13.19 -9.66
N GLY A 112 8.48 13.41 -10.16
CA GLY A 112 8.18 14.49 -11.10
C GLY A 112 9.15 14.50 -12.28
N SER A 113 9.80 15.64 -12.55
CA SER A 113 10.78 15.81 -13.63
C SER A 113 12.11 15.07 -13.41
N GLY A 114 12.33 14.52 -12.24
CA GLY A 114 13.49 13.69 -11.89
C GLY A 114 13.95 13.90 -10.45
N ALA A 115 14.19 12.80 -9.75
CA ALA A 115 14.81 12.77 -8.44
C ALA A 115 15.73 11.54 -8.33
N VAL A 116 16.76 11.64 -7.52
CA VAL A 116 17.66 10.54 -7.19
C VAL A 116 17.49 10.23 -5.72
N HIS A 117 17.37 8.96 -5.36
CA HIS A 117 17.39 8.56 -3.96
C HIS A 117 18.26 7.31 -3.73
N ASP A 118 18.60 7.09 -2.47
CA ASP A 118 19.29 5.92 -1.96
C ASP A 118 18.60 5.51 -0.66
N GLU A 119 18.14 4.27 -0.61
CA GLU A 119 17.52 3.68 0.57
C GLU A 119 18.28 2.41 0.96
N SER A 120 18.77 2.34 2.20
CA SER A 120 19.57 1.21 2.65
C SER A 120 19.39 0.90 4.14
N PRO A 121 19.41 -0.38 4.54
CA PRO A 121 19.41 -0.76 5.94
C PRO A 121 20.65 -0.22 6.66
N ARG A 122 20.49 0.26 7.89
CA ARG A 122 21.62 0.49 8.80
C ARG A 122 22.22 -0.85 9.23
N ALA A 123 23.41 -0.82 9.77
CA ALA A 123 24.10 -2.04 10.22
C ALA A 123 23.21 -2.89 11.14
N ASN A 124 23.12 -4.18 10.87
CA ASN A 124 22.28 -5.17 11.57
C ASN A 124 20.76 -4.92 11.49
N ALA A 125 20.29 -4.05 10.62
CA ALA A 125 18.87 -3.88 10.41
C ALA A 125 18.27 -5.00 9.51
N ARG A 126 17.03 -5.34 9.76
CA ARG A 126 16.18 -6.19 8.90
C ARG A 126 14.92 -5.40 8.57
N ILE A 127 14.89 -4.87 7.38
CA ILE A 127 13.77 -4.05 6.90
C ILE A 127 12.77 -4.94 6.20
N HIS A 128 11.51 -4.86 6.64
CA HIS A 128 10.37 -5.56 6.07
C HIS A 128 9.32 -4.53 5.65
N GLY A 129 8.92 -4.54 4.40
CA GLY A 129 8.03 -3.51 3.90
C GLY A 129 7.53 -3.74 2.49
N LEU A 130 6.87 -2.72 1.97
CA LEU A 130 6.47 -2.63 0.56
C LEU A 130 7.21 -1.48 -0.11
N GLN A 131 7.85 -1.79 -1.25
CA GLN A 131 8.27 -0.79 -2.23
C GLN A 131 7.19 -0.73 -3.30
N VAL A 132 6.62 0.45 -3.52
CA VAL A 132 5.51 0.63 -4.46
C VAL A 132 5.83 1.74 -5.44
N PHE A 133 5.68 1.45 -6.74
CA PHE A 133 5.72 2.49 -7.76
C PHE A 133 4.30 2.85 -8.17
N VAL A 134 4.03 4.15 -8.17
CA VAL A 134 2.72 4.71 -8.48
C VAL A 134 2.83 5.55 -9.75
N ASN A 135 2.00 5.21 -10.74
CA ASN A 135 1.84 6.02 -11.95
C ASN A 135 1.23 7.37 -11.61
N VAL A 136 1.64 8.39 -12.32
CA VAL A 136 1.05 9.73 -12.21
C VAL A 136 0.57 10.22 -13.58
N PRO A 137 -0.48 11.06 -13.65
CA PRO A 137 -0.95 11.64 -14.90
C PRO A 137 0.17 12.38 -15.62
N GLN A 138 0.15 12.38 -16.95
CA GLN A 138 1.16 13.06 -17.78
C GLN A 138 1.37 14.52 -17.36
N THR A 139 0.32 15.19 -16.91
CA THR A 139 0.39 16.58 -16.45
C THR A 139 1.26 16.77 -15.19
N LEU A 140 1.46 15.74 -14.39
CA LEU A 140 2.26 15.78 -13.15
C LEU A 140 3.68 15.22 -13.35
N ARG A 141 3.97 14.55 -14.48
CA ARG A 141 5.27 13.87 -14.71
C ARG A 141 6.44 14.83 -14.82
N PHE A 142 6.18 16.09 -15.17
CA PHE A 142 7.22 17.10 -15.39
C PHE A 142 7.23 18.18 -14.30
N GLU A 143 6.42 18.06 -13.27
CA GLU A 143 6.45 18.97 -12.13
C GLU A 143 7.73 18.81 -11.30
N SER A 144 8.01 19.79 -10.46
CA SER A 144 9.14 19.69 -9.53
C SER A 144 8.95 18.50 -8.60
N PRO A 145 10.01 17.74 -8.32
CA PRO A 145 9.92 16.62 -7.40
C PRO A 145 9.53 17.09 -5.99
N ALA A 146 8.80 16.24 -5.27
CA ALA A 146 8.36 16.49 -3.91
C ALA A 146 8.43 15.21 -3.07
N SER A 147 8.54 15.34 -1.76
CA SER A 147 8.55 14.18 -0.86
C SER A 147 7.65 14.38 0.34
N LEU A 148 7.26 13.26 0.94
CA LEU A 148 6.47 13.22 2.17
C LEU A 148 7.00 12.10 3.07
N LEU A 149 7.33 12.46 4.30
CA LEU A 149 7.62 11.51 5.37
C LEU A 149 6.43 11.48 6.33
N VAL A 150 5.86 10.30 6.57
CA VAL A 150 4.83 10.09 7.59
C VAL A 150 5.38 9.15 8.65
N ARG A 151 5.53 9.66 9.87
CA ARG A 151 6.00 8.85 10.99
C ARG A 151 4.87 7.97 11.52
N SER A 152 5.17 6.72 11.82
CA SER A 152 4.21 5.74 12.34
C SER A 152 3.43 6.24 13.57
N LYS A 153 4.11 6.96 14.47
CA LYS A 153 3.52 7.56 15.68
C LYS A 153 2.45 8.63 15.39
N ASP A 154 2.51 9.26 14.20
CA ASP A 154 1.61 10.35 13.79
C ASP A 154 0.44 9.81 12.92
N MET A 155 0.46 8.53 12.56
CA MET A 155 -0.60 7.89 11.81
C MET A 155 -1.81 7.61 12.70
N PRO A 156 -3.01 8.06 12.32
CA PRO A 156 -4.22 7.72 13.06
C PRO A 156 -4.57 6.25 12.91
N VAL A 157 -5.18 5.68 13.96
CA VAL A 157 -5.51 4.25 14.02
C VAL A 157 -6.99 4.07 14.29
N ILE A 158 -7.63 3.25 13.47
CA ILE A 158 -8.99 2.76 13.68
C ILE A 158 -8.89 1.49 14.53
N TYR A 159 -9.56 1.51 15.69
CA TYR A 159 -9.70 0.33 16.54
C TYR A 159 -11.15 -0.15 16.52
N ASN A 160 -11.33 -1.44 16.40
CA ASN A 160 -12.58 -2.11 16.76
C ASN A 160 -12.25 -3.37 17.57
N ALA A 161 -13.27 -4.17 17.95
CA ALA A 161 -13.04 -5.37 18.77
C ALA A 161 -12.06 -6.36 18.11
N ASP A 162 -12.04 -6.39 16.77
CA ASP A 162 -11.40 -7.46 16.00
C ASP A 162 -10.24 -6.95 15.12
N SER A 163 -10.03 -5.63 15.02
CA SER A 163 -8.97 -5.10 14.16
C SER A 163 -8.33 -3.83 14.69
N ARG A 164 -7.06 -3.67 14.32
CA ARG A 164 -6.27 -2.44 14.48
C ARG A 164 -5.76 -2.04 13.10
N VAL A 165 -6.16 -0.87 12.61
CA VAL A 165 -5.89 -0.42 11.25
C VAL A 165 -5.36 1.00 11.26
N LYS A 166 -4.10 1.19 10.83
CA LYS A 166 -3.50 2.50 10.59
C LYS A 166 -4.03 3.07 9.27
N VAL A 167 -4.44 4.32 9.28
CA VAL A 167 -4.68 5.10 8.07
C VAL A 167 -3.41 5.88 7.76
N VAL A 168 -2.55 5.26 6.97
CA VAL A 168 -1.22 5.81 6.65
C VAL A 168 -1.34 7.06 5.81
N LEU A 169 -2.16 7.00 4.74
CA LEU A 169 -2.52 8.13 3.88
C LEU A 169 -4.02 8.14 3.59
N GLY A 170 -4.55 9.29 3.22
CA GLY A 170 -5.91 9.46 2.75
C GLY A 170 -6.95 9.31 3.86
N GLU A 171 -8.06 8.65 3.57
CA GLU A 171 -9.18 8.55 4.50
C GLU A 171 -9.81 7.15 4.48
N SER A 172 -10.14 6.61 5.65
CA SER A 172 -10.95 5.40 5.78
C SER A 172 -11.89 5.54 6.98
N ASN A 173 -13.19 5.25 6.76
CA ASN A 173 -14.22 5.26 7.82
C ASN A 173 -14.26 6.56 8.64
N GLY A 174 -14.05 7.73 7.99
CA GLY A 174 -14.05 9.04 8.64
C GLY A 174 -12.76 9.37 9.40
N VAL A 175 -11.78 8.48 9.40
CA VAL A 175 -10.45 8.73 9.96
C VAL A 175 -9.50 9.14 8.86
N ARG A 176 -8.82 10.27 9.04
CA ARG A 176 -7.99 10.88 8.00
C ARG A 176 -6.52 10.87 8.39
N GLY A 177 -5.68 10.24 7.56
CA GLY A 177 -4.23 10.29 7.57
C GLY A 177 -3.66 11.48 6.77
N ALA A 178 -2.38 11.45 6.49
CA ALA A 178 -1.73 12.45 5.65
C ALA A 178 -2.26 12.41 4.19
N ALA A 179 -2.12 13.51 3.47
CA ALA A 179 -2.46 13.57 2.04
C ALA A 179 -1.27 13.12 1.19
N SER A 180 -1.54 12.35 0.14
CA SER A 180 -0.49 11.99 -0.83
C SER A 180 -0.03 13.20 -1.64
N PRO A 181 1.25 13.29 -2.01
CA PRO A 181 1.79 14.45 -2.72
C PRO A 181 1.51 14.46 -4.23
N SER A 182 0.94 13.40 -4.79
CA SER A 182 0.65 13.31 -6.22
C SER A 182 -0.84 13.05 -6.49
N ILE A 183 -1.23 11.81 -6.68
CA ILE A 183 -2.64 11.44 -6.93
C ILE A 183 -3.38 11.16 -5.63
N PRO A 184 -4.70 11.39 -5.54
CA PRO A 184 -5.49 10.99 -4.38
C PRO A 184 -5.35 9.49 -4.08
N MET A 185 -4.79 9.15 -2.92
CA MET A 185 -4.56 7.77 -2.51
C MET A 185 -4.86 7.60 -1.02
N THR A 186 -5.47 6.46 -0.68
CA THR A 186 -5.57 5.95 0.67
C THR A 186 -4.66 4.74 0.81
N ILE A 187 -3.82 4.73 1.83
CA ILE A 187 -2.98 3.58 2.21
C ILE A 187 -3.37 3.16 3.62
N ILE A 188 -3.62 1.88 3.79
CA ILE A 188 -4.00 1.26 5.05
C ILE A 188 -3.01 0.14 5.36
N ASP A 189 -2.57 0.08 6.61
CA ASP A 189 -1.79 -1.00 7.21
C ASP A 189 -2.57 -1.56 8.40
N GLY A 190 -2.98 -2.83 8.35
CA GLY A 190 -3.96 -3.36 9.30
C GLY A 190 -3.72 -4.79 9.76
N THR A 191 -4.11 -5.05 11.01
CA THR A 191 -4.16 -6.39 11.61
C THR A 191 -5.59 -6.74 12.00
N ILE A 192 -6.03 -7.96 11.65
CA ILE A 192 -7.37 -8.47 11.98
C ILE A 192 -7.22 -9.77 12.80
N GLN A 193 -7.90 -9.82 13.93
CA GLN A 193 -7.92 -11.00 14.82
C GLN A 193 -8.70 -12.16 14.17
N PRO A 194 -8.52 -13.40 14.63
CA PRO A 194 -9.29 -14.56 14.16
C PRO A 194 -10.80 -14.31 14.20
N GLY A 195 -11.50 -14.59 13.09
CA GLY A 195 -12.93 -14.35 12.93
C GLY A 195 -13.33 -12.88 12.73
N GLY A 196 -12.37 -11.98 12.83
CA GLY A 196 -12.59 -10.54 12.71
C GLY A 196 -12.72 -10.06 11.26
N ARG A 197 -13.05 -8.79 11.15
CA ARG A 197 -13.27 -8.15 9.85
C ARG A 197 -13.00 -6.63 9.90
N PHE A 198 -12.67 -6.09 8.72
CA PHE A 198 -12.56 -4.66 8.50
C PHE A 198 -13.31 -4.28 7.23
N LEU A 199 -13.94 -3.11 7.18
CA LEU A 199 -14.61 -2.59 6.00
C LEU A 199 -13.94 -1.28 5.59
N HIS A 200 -13.51 -1.19 4.33
CA HIS A 200 -13.10 0.05 3.68
C HIS A 200 -14.15 0.49 2.67
N ARG A 201 -14.36 1.81 2.54
CA ARG A 201 -15.24 2.40 1.53
C ARG A 201 -14.38 3.15 0.52
N SER A 202 -14.39 2.65 -0.70
CA SER A 202 -13.68 3.28 -1.82
C SER A 202 -14.61 4.22 -2.59
N ALA A 203 -14.05 5.32 -3.06
CA ALA A 203 -14.73 6.26 -3.95
C ALA A 203 -14.92 5.68 -5.36
N ALA A 204 -15.55 6.44 -6.26
CA ALA A 204 -15.63 6.09 -7.67
C ALA A 204 -14.28 6.27 -8.39
N ASN A 205 -14.08 5.55 -9.49
CA ASN A 205 -12.89 5.59 -10.36
C ASN A 205 -11.59 5.26 -9.62
N ARG A 206 -11.62 4.16 -8.86
CA ARG A 206 -10.46 3.72 -8.07
C ARG A 206 -9.90 2.39 -8.58
N GLY A 207 -8.57 2.26 -8.42
CA GLY A 207 -7.86 1.01 -8.42
C GLY A 207 -7.45 0.69 -7.00
N ILE A 208 -7.79 -0.52 -6.55
CA ILE A 208 -7.52 -0.94 -5.18
C ILE A 208 -6.68 -2.22 -5.22
N TRP A 209 -5.63 -2.22 -4.45
CA TRP A 209 -4.74 -3.35 -4.23
C TRP A 209 -4.84 -3.80 -2.78
N VAL A 210 -5.13 -5.07 -2.56
CA VAL A 210 -5.14 -5.68 -1.23
C VAL A 210 -4.15 -6.81 -1.21
N GLN A 211 -3.16 -6.72 -0.33
CA GLN A 211 -2.09 -7.71 -0.19
C GLN A 211 -2.03 -8.28 1.22
N THR A 212 -1.82 -9.60 1.30
CA THR A 212 -1.54 -10.26 2.57
C THR A 212 -0.06 -10.09 2.91
N VAL A 213 0.22 -9.53 4.07
CA VAL A 213 1.57 -9.40 4.64
C VAL A 213 1.90 -10.60 5.53
N LYS A 214 0.88 -11.13 6.22
CA LYS A 214 1.01 -12.32 7.05
C LYS A 214 -0.33 -13.05 7.12
N GLY A 215 -0.29 -14.38 6.99
CA GLY A 215 -1.46 -15.24 7.11
C GLY A 215 -2.27 -15.35 5.81
N SER A 216 -3.57 -15.54 5.93
CA SER A 216 -4.52 -15.61 4.80
C SER A 216 -5.80 -14.87 5.15
N LEU A 217 -6.44 -14.28 4.15
CA LEU A 217 -7.66 -13.50 4.35
C LEU A 217 -8.63 -13.66 3.17
N ASP A 218 -9.86 -13.21 3.39
CA ASP A 218 -10.87 -13.06 2.35
C ASP A 218 -11.08 -11.57 2.04
N VAL A 219 -11.10 -11.21 0.76
CA VAL A 219 -11.66 -9.94 0.29
C VAL A 219 -13.06 -10.18 -0.22
N VAL A 220 -14.00 -9.34 0.19
CA VAL A 220 -15.41 -9.40 -0.18
C VAL A 220 -15.83 -8.07 -0.82
N VAL A 221 -16.31 -8.15 -2.06
CA VAL A 221 -16.82 -7.00 -2.82
C VAL A 221 -18.14 -7.39 -3.46
N GLY A 222 -19.25 -6.82 -2.99
CA GLY A 222 -20.57 -7.27 -3.39
C GLY A 222 -20.78 -8.76 -3.08
N GLU A 223 -21.09 -9.55 -4.10
CA GLU A 223 -21.26 -11.00 -4.01
C GLU A 223 -19.96 -11.78 -4.24
N THR A 224 -18.88 -11.09 -4.66
CA THR A 224 -17.60 -11.72 -4.96
C THR A 224 -16.77 -11.86 -3.69
N THR A 225 -16.25 -13.07 -3.45
CA THR A 225 -15.27 -13.34 -2.39
C THR A 225 -14.02 -13.96 -3.01
N ARG A 226 -12.85 -13.48 -2.59
CA ARG A 226 -11.54 -14.03 -2.97
C ARG A 226 -10.77 -14.38 -1.73
N HIS A 227 -10.35 -15.64 -1.63
CA HIS A 227 -9.45 -16.12 -0.58
C HIS A 227 -8.01 -16.12 -1.08
N PHE A 228 -7.08 -15.54 -0.34
CA PHE A 228 -5.66 -15.49 -0.68
C PHE A 228 -4.77 -15.44 0.55
N ALA A 229 -3.52 -15.83 0.37
CA ALA A 229 -2.53 -16.03 1.43
C ALA A 229 -1.29 -15.16 1.22
N LEU A 230 -0.32 -15.29 2.10
CA LEU A 230 1.01 -14.67 1.97
C LEU A 230 1.59 -14.93 0.57
N GLY A 231 2.24 -13.92 -0.01
CA GLY A 231 2.76 -13.94 -1.39
C GLY A 231 1.69 -13.72 -2.45
N GLN A 232 0.45 -13.41 -2.07
CA GLN A 232 -0.66 -13.15 -2.98
C GLN A 232 -1.33 -11.81 -2.69
N ALA A 233 -1.97 -11.29 -3.73
CA ALA A 233 -2.76 -10.06 -3.67
C ALA A 233 -4.03 -10.17 -4.52
N VAL A 234 -4.96 -9.25 -4.33
CA VAL A 234 -6.15 -9.07 -5.16
C VAL A 234 -6.21 -7.62 -5.62
N ALA A 235 -6.43 -7.45 -6.92
CA ALA A 235 -6.65 -6.15 -7.55
C ALA A 235 -8.14 -5.93 -7.80
N ILE A 236 -8.63 -4.73 -7.47
CA ILE A 236 -10.03 -4.34 -7.66
C ILE A 236 -10.06 -3.04 -8.47
N LYS A 237 -10.86 -3.01 -9.51
CA LYS A 237 -11.11 -1.82 -10.32
C LYS A 237 -12.58 -1.46 -10.20
N THR A 238 -12.88 -0.21 -9.84
CA THR A 238 -14.27 0.22 -9.68
C THR A 238 -14.52 1.55 -10.38
N ASP A 239 -15.65 1.63 -11.09
CA ASP A 239 -16.13 2.88 -11.70
C ASP A 239 -17.06 3.64 -10.74
N GLY A 240 -17.80 2.94 -9.89
CA GLY A 240 -18.64 3.50 -8.83
C GLY A 240 -18.00 3.40 -7.44
N SER A 241 -18.58 4.05 -6.44
CA SER A 241 -18.18 3.83 -5.06
C SER A 241 -18.50 2.40 -4.63
N THR A 242 -17.60 1.77 -3.87
CA THR A 242 -17.77 0.38 -3.44
C THR A 242 -17.33 0.14 -2.00
N LYS A 243 -17.78 -0.96 -1.43
CA LYS A 243 -17.39 -1.45 -0.11
C LYS A 243 -16.47 -2.64 -0.28
N ILE A 244 -15.35 -2.61 0.41
CA ILE A 244 -14.34 -3.67 0.42
C ILE A 244 -14.29 -4.24 1.82
N GLY A 245 -14.83 -5.43 1.99
CA GLY A 245 -14.74 -6.20 3.22
C GLY A 245 -13.46 -7.02 3.24
N ILE A 246 -12.71 -6.95 4.34
CA ILE A 246 -11.53 -7.77 4.58
C ILE A 246 -11.85 -8.63 5.80
N ARG A 247 -11.73 -9.96 5.68
CA ARG A 247 -12.08 -10.93 6.72
C ARG A 247 -10.91 -11.83 7.00
N ASN A 248 -10.73 -12.12 8.27
CA ASN A 248 -9.85 -13.17 8.74
C ASN A 248 -10.66 -14.40 9.11
N ALA A 249 -10.73 -15.38 8.21
CA ALA A 249 -11.36 -16.67 8.48
C ALA A 249 -10.38 -17.70 9.09
N SER A 250 -9.11 -17.33 9.29
CA SER A 250 -8.08 -18.19 9.86
C SER A 250 -8.12 -18.22 11.40
N ARG A 251 -7.27 -19.05 12.00
CA ARG A 251 -7.15 -19.17 13.47
C ARG A 251 -6.07 -18.26 14.05
N GLU A 252 -5.30 -17.58 13.22
CA GLU A 252 -4.21 -16.69 13.61
C GLU A 252 -4.52 -15.26 13.18
N PRO A 253 -3.97 -14.23 13.83
CA PRO A 253 -4.05 -12.87 13.37
C PRO A 253 -3.44 -12.73 11.97
N VAL A 254 -4.10 -11.97 11.11
CA VAL A 254 -3.60 -11.64 9.77
C VAL A 254 -3.16 -10.19 9.70
N HIS A 255 -2.12 -9.94 8.90
CA HIS A 255 -1.64 -8.60 8.57
C HIS A 255 -1.84 -8.36 7.08
N PHE A 256 -2.38 -7.19 6.73
CA PHE A 256 -2.65 -6.80 5.34
C PHE A 256 -2.27 -5.35 5.08
N ALA A 257 -1.97 -5.05 3.84
CA ALA A 257 -1.87 -3.70 3.31
C ALA A 257 -2.93 -3.48 2.23
N LEU A 258 -3.51 -2.26 2.17
CA LEU A 258 -4.44 -1.86 1.14
C LEU A 258 -4.03 -0.50 0.57
N PHE A 259 -3.98 -0.42 -0.76
CA PHE A 259 -3.77 0.80 -1.51
C PHE A 259 -5.05 1.07 -2.33
N ASP A 260 -5.66 2.21 -2.16
CA ASP A 260 -6.84 2.68 -2.90
C ASP A 260 -6.49 4.00 -3.57
N GLY A 261 -6.15 3.96 -4.86
CA GLY A 261 -5.66 5.09 -5.64
C GLY A 261 -6.63 5.55 -6.71
N ALA A 262 -6.63 6.86 -7.00
CA ALA A 262 -7.29 7.37 -8.20
C ALA A 262 -6.65 6.75 -9.44
N ARG A 263 -7.44 6.17 -10.32
CA ARG A 263 -6.94 5.57 -11.57
C ARG A 263 -6.38 6.65 -12.48
N VAL A 264 -5.22 6.39 -13.04
CA VAL A 264 -4.56 7.28 -14.00
C VAL A 264 -5.04 6.98 -15.42
N ALA A 265 -5.27 5.70 -15.73
CA ALA A 265 -5.72 5.23 -17.05
C ALA A 265 -4.81 5.68 -18.23
N GLU A 266 -3.55 5.95 -17.94
CA GLU A 266 -2.51 6.31 -18.89
C GLU A 266 -1.37 5.31 -18.81
N THR A 267 -0.78 5.01 -19.97
CA THR A 267 0.38 4.11 -20.01
C THR A 267 1.53 4.71 -19.20
N TYR A 268 2.11 3.91 -18.34
CA TYR A 268 3.40 4.21 -17.74
C TYR A 268 4.48 4.03 -18.82
N VAL A 269 5.31 5.05 -19.02
CA VAL A 269 6.38 5.09 -20.03
C VAL A 269 7.73 5.02 -19.34
#